data_7fd389e3e9209181788e00bb8e983e26
#
_entry.id   7fd389e3e9209181788e00bb8e983e26
#
_cell.length_a   1.000
_cell.length_b   1.000
_cell.length_c   1.000
_cell.angle_alpha   90.00
_cell.angle_beta   90.00
_cell.angle_gamma   90.00
#
_symmetry.space_group_name_H-M   'P 1'
#
loop_
_entity.id
_entity.type
_entity.pdbx_description
1 polymer ?
#
loop_
_entity_poly.entity_id
_entity_poly.type
_entity_poly.pdbx_seq_one_letter_code
_entity_poly.pdbx_strand_id
1 'polypeptide(L)'
;EGYIYSMPKRGFYVSDLSSATMEKKKVRKEQLTLTGGATSYFADFSSNQTDSEIFPFTIWSKTVREVLNDNQKQLMINPPCGGILELRQAIARYLKEFRAMQVEPEQIIIGAGTEYLHGLLIQLLGNHRIYGVENPGYHKIARIYENMKVEYAKIPLDKDGISIRELEEKSVDVIHTSPSHHFPTGIVMPVSRRYELLGWAAR
;
A
#
# COMPACT_ATOMS: atom_id res chain seq x y z
N GLU A 1 -20.25 24.78 18.53
CA GLU A 1 -21.07 25.91 18.98
C GLU A 1 -22.04 25.41 20.06
N GLY A 2 -22.37 26.27 21.05
CA GLY A 2 -23.25 25.87 22.19
C GLY A 2 -22.52 25.59 23.50
N TYR A 3 -21.20 25.50 23.48
CA TYR A 3 -20.37 25.29 24.70
C TYR A 3 -20.12 26.59 25.47
N ILE A 4 -20.19 27.74 24.79
CA ILE A 4 -19.99 29.05 25.37
C ILE A 4 -21.14 29.97 24.95
N TYR A 5 -21.71 30.70 25.92
CA TYR A 5 -22.67 31.76 25.64
C TYR A 5 -22.21 33.09 26.22
N SER A 6 -22.63 34.18 25.60
CA SER A 6 -22.28 35.53 26.05
C SER A 6 -23.46 36.19 26.77
N MET A 7 -23.18 36.90 27.86
CA MET A 7 -24.16 37.77 28.49
C MET A 7 -23.75 39.21 28.25
N PRO A 8 -24.67 40.06 27.74
CA PRO A 8 -24.37 41.49 27.52
C PRO A 8 -23.83 42.14 28.79
N LYS A 9 -22.71 42.84 28.68
CA LYS A 9 -22.00 43.51 29.78
C LYS A 9 -21.46 42.63 30.91
N ARG A 10 -21.55 41.27 30.80
CA ARG A 10 -21.09 40.34 31.84
C ARG A 10 -20.01 39.36 31.33
N GLY A 11 -19.75 39.28 30.02
CA GLY A 11 -18.70 38.43 29.44
C GLY A 11 -19.21 37.12 28.91
N PHE A 12 -18.28 36.15 28.76
CA PHE A 12 -18.57 34.80 28.24
C PHE A 12 -18.60 33.79 29.35
N TYR A 13 -19.55 32.89 29.25
CA TYR A 13 -19.76 31.79 30.21
C TYR A 13 -19.74 30.45 29.48
N VAL A 14 -19.20 29.42 30.14
CA VAL A 14 -19.24 28.06 29.65
C VAL A 14 -20.62 27.47 30.01
N SER A 15 -21.27 26.82 29.04
CA SER A 15 -22.53 26.12 29.26
C SER A 15 -22.36 24.96 30.21
N ASP A 16 -23.26 24.81 31.19
CA ASP A 16 -23.26 23.63 32.03
C ASP A 16 -23.80 22.43 31.25
N LEU A 17 -22.91 21.50 30.92
CA LEU A 17 -23.22 20.28 30.21
C LEU A 17 -23.54 19.11 31.14
N SER A 18 -23.63 19.34 32.45
CA SER A 18 -23.87 18.28 33.43
C SER A 18 -25.22 17.57 33.24
N SER A 19 -26.19 18.24 32.59
CA SER A 19 -27.48 17.64 32.23
C SER A 19 -27.45 16.78 30.96
N ALA A 20 -26.40 16.88 30.16
CA ALA A 20 -26.15 15.99 29.01
C ALA A 20 -25.33 14.78 29.46
N THR A 21 -25.65 14.21 30.63
CA THR A 21 -24.94 13.02 31.13
C THR A 21 -25.29 11.84 30.23
N MET A 22 -24.49 11.61 29.21
CA MET A 22 -24.32 10.27 28.70
C MET A 22 -23.88 9.43 29.89
N GLU A 23 -24.71 8.46 30.30
CA GLU A 23 -24.29 7.42 31.24
C GLU A 23 -22.87 7.01 30.87
N LYS A 24 -21.94 7.24 31.77
CA LYS A 24 -20.57 6.72 31.64
C LYS A 24 -20.67 5.19 31.63
N LYS A 25 -20.96 4.60 30.47
CA LYS A 25 -20.65 3.21 30.26
C LYS A 25 -19.19 3.08 30.68
N LYS A 26 -18.93 2.34 31.75
CA LYS A 26 -17.60 1.95 32.16
C LYS A 26 -16.95 1.28 30.94
N VAL A 27 -16.25 2.06 30.15
CA VAL A 27 -15.36 1.50 29.13
C VAL A 27 -14.38 0.66 29.90
N ARG A 28 -14.54 -0.65 29.83
CA ARG A 28 -13.52 -1.58 30.28
C ARG A 28 -12.25 -1.15 29.56
N LYS A 29 -11.32 -0.55 30.29
CA LYS A 29 -9.95 -0.37 29.80
C LYS A 29 -9.40 -1.77 29.63
N GLU A 30 -9.61 -2.37 28.47
CA GLU A 30 -8.75 -3.45 28.03
C GLU A 30 -7.36 -2.83 27.96
N GLN A 31 -6.54 -3.17 28.91
CA GLN A 31 -5.12 -2.90 28.83
C GLN A 31 -4.64 -3.67 27.59
N LEU A 32 -4.49 -2.94 26.48
CA LEU A 32 -3.67 -3.40 25.37
C LEU A 32 -2.26 -3.58 25.94
N THR A 33 -2.00 -4.76 26.47
CA THR A 33 -0.64 -5.20 26.74
C THR A 33 0.05 -5.30 25.39
N LEU A 34 0.74 -4.24 25.00
CA LEU A 34 1.74 -4.31 23.94
C LEU A 34 2.82 -5.26 24.47
N THR A 35 2.63 -6.56 24.24
CA THR A 35 3.63 -7.59 24.47
C THR A 35 4.71 -7.47 23.41
N GLY A 36 5.51 -6.43 23.53
CA GLY A 36 6.73 -6.22 22.76
C GLY A 36 7.89 -6.11 23.73
N GLY A 37 8.24 -7.19 24.41
CA GLY A 37 9.56 -7.32 25.01
C GLY A 37 10.57 -7.25 23.87
N ALA A 38 11.44 -6.24 23.86
CA ALA A 38 12.52 -6.13 22.90
C ALA A 38 13.46 -7.35 23.07
N THR A 39 13.22 -8.40 22.31
CA THR A 39 14.14 -9.52 22.18
C THR A 39 15.30 -9.01 21.33
N SER A 40 16.50 -8.93 21.88
CA SER A 40 17.68 -8.58 21.10
C SER A 40 18.08 -9.80 20.26
N TYR A 41 17.91 -9.69 18.97
CA TYR A 41 18.37 -10.69 18.00
C TYR A 41 19.74 -10.27 17.44
N PHE A 42 20.56 -11.24 17.06
CA PHE A 42 21.80 -10.98 16.29
C PHE A 42 21.47 -10.31 14.94
N ALA A 43 20.37 -10.71 14.30
CA ALA A 43 19.83 -10.06 13.13
C ALA A 43 18.29 -10.13 13.18
N ASP A 44 17.63 -9.01 13.00
CA ASP A 44 16.17 -8.92 12.93
C ASP A 44 15.72 -8.58 11.51
N PHE A 45 15.08 -9.55 10.85
CA PHE A 45 14.51 -9.40 9.51
C PHE A 45 13.00 -9.12 9.51
N SER A 46 12.40 -8.98 10.70
CA SER A 46 10.96 -8.74 10.83
C SER A 46 10.56 -7.26 10.70
N SER A 47 11.50 -6.35 10.97
CA SER A 47 11.22 -4.93 11.15
C SER A 47 11.16 -4.11 9.86
N ASN A 48 11.52 -4.65 8.68
CA ASN A 48 11.66 -3.91 7.42
C ASN A 48 12.50 -2.63 7.55
N GLN A 49 13.45 -2.61 8.47
CA GLN A 49 14.34 -1.47 8.67
C GLN A 49 15.44 -1.47 7.62
N THR A 50 15.74 -0.28 7.12
CA THR A 50 16.89 -0.04 6.25
C THR A 50 18.04 0.50 7.07
N ASP A 51 19.27 0.15 6.69
CA ASP A 51 20.46 0.73 7.28
C ASP A 51 20.48 2.24 7.01
N SER A 52 20.51 3.04 8.09
CA SER A 52 20.51 4.50 8.00
C SER A 52 21.74 5.06 7.31
N GLU A 53 22.87 4.35 7.36
CA GLU A 53 24.13 4.80 6.74
C GLU A 53 24.10 4.68 5.19
N ILE A 54 23.25 3.79 4.66
CA ILE A 54 23.12 3.60 3.21
C ILE A 54 22.18 4.66 2.58
N PHE A 55 21.25 5.23 3.36
CA PHE A 55 20.29 6.18 2.82
C PHE A 55 20.91 7.57 2.62
N PRO A 56 20.87 8.16 1.42
CA PRO A 56 21.53 9.42 1.10
C PRO A 56 20.73 10.63 1.62
N PHE A 57 20.61 10.80 2.92
CA PHE A 57 19.81 11.87 3.57
C PHE A 57 20.14 13.27 3.09
N THR A 58 21.42 13.56 2.82
CA THR A 58 21.84 14.88 2.33
C THR A 58 21.24 15.19 0.98
N ILE A 59 21.26 14.25 0.05
CA ILE A 59 20.68 14.41 -1.30
C ILE A 59 19.16 14.54 -1.17
N TRP A 60 18.55 13.63 -0.40
CA TRP A 60 17.10 13.64 -0.22
C TRP A 60 16.58 14.95 0.38
N SER A 61 17.20 15.44 1.46
CA SER A 61 16.79 16.67 2.12
C SER A 61 17.00 17.92 1.24
N LYS A 62 18.06 17.94 0.42
CA LYS A 62 18.28 19.00 -0.57
C LYS A 62 17.17 19.01 -1.61
N THR A 63 16.86 17.86 -2.20
CA THR A 63 15.80 17.70 -3.22
C THR A 63 14.43 18.12 -2.66
N VAL A 64 14.09 17.67 -1.44
CA VAL A 64 12.82 18.05 -0.78
C VAL A 64 12.74 19.58 -0.62
N ARG A 65 13.83 20.22 -0.17
CA ARG A 65 13.87 21.68 0.00
C ARG A 65 13.70 22.44 -1.31
N GLU A 66 14.35 21.97 -2.37
CA GLU A 66 14.21 22.55 -3.71
C GLU A 66 12.75 22.46 -4.18
N VAL A 67 12.14 21.28 -4.11
CA VAL A 67 10.73 21.09 -4.50
C VAL A 67 9.78 21.98 -3.70
N LEU A 68 9.98 22.09 -2.38
CA LEU A 68 9.15 22.93 -1.50
C LEU A 68 9.28 24.42 -1.83
N ASN A 69 10.48 24.89 -2.19
CA ASN A 69 10.71 26.28 -2.53
C ASN A 69 10.13 26.65 -3.90
N ASP A 70 10.31 25.77 -4.88
CA ASP A 70 9.98 26.07 -6.27
C ASP A 70 8.48 25.86 -6.59
N ASN A 71 7.79 25.00 -5.82
CA ASN A 71 6.43 24.57 -6.14
C ASN A 71 5.38 24.90 -5.05
N GLN A 72 5.62 25.89 -4.21
CA GLN A 72 4.75 26.24 -3.07
C GLN A 72 3.27 26.31 -3.42
N LYS A 73 2.92 26.99 -4.52
CA LYS A 73 1.51 27.17 -4.93
C LYS A 73 0.88 25.86 -5.38
N GLN A 74 1.61 25.06 -6.17
CA GLN A 74 1.14 23.78 -6.68
C GLN A 74 0.93 22.75 -5.54
N LEU A 75 1.81 22.77 -4.54
CA LEU A 75 1.72 21.88 -3.39
C LEU A 75 0.50 22.14 -2.49
N MET A 76 -0.13 23.31 -2.60
CA MET A 76 -1.35 23.67 -1.87
C MET A 76 -2.64 23.30 -2.62
N ILE A 77 -2.52 22.77 -3.83
CA ILE A 77 -3.66 22.37 -4.65
C ILE A 77 -3.89 20.84 -4.48
N ASN A 78 -5.14 20.42 -4.35
CA ASN A 78 -5.47 19.00 -4.33
C ASN A 78 -5.05 18.35 -5.66
N PRO A 79 -4.28 17.27 -5.61
CA PRO A 79 -3.87 16.58 -6.84
C PRO A 79 -5.08 15.93 -7.53
N PRO A 80 -5.02 15.72 -8.87
CA PRO A 80 -6.01 14.91 -9.57
C PRO A 80 -6.07 13.49 -9.00
N CYS A 81 -7.23 12.83 -9.14
CA CYS A 81 -7.44 11.47 -8.61
C CYS A 81 -6.40 10.43 -9.08
N GLY A 82 -5.84 10.61 -10.28
CA GLY A 82 -4.78 9.74 -10.82
C GLY A 82 -3.36 10.13 -10.39
N GLY A 83 -3.18 11.17 -9.57
CA GLY A 83 -1.88 11.73 -9.20
C GLY A 83 -1.41 12.86 -10.12
N ILE A 84 -0.40 13.59 -9.67
CA ILE A 84 0.14 14.75 -10.42
C ILE A 84 0.78 14.30 -11.73
N LEU A 85 0.58 15.11 -12.77
CA LEU A 85 1.02 14.79 -14.13
C LEU A 85 2.54 14.64 -14.22
N GLU A 86 3.29 15.48 -13.57
CA GLU A 86 4.75 15.48 -13.57
C GLU A 86 5.34 14.17 -13.04
N LEU A 87 4.74 13.60 -11.99
CA LEU A 87 5.16 12.30 -11.46
C LEU A 87 4.82 11.18 -12.44
N ARG A 88 3.62 11.19 -13.03
CA ARG A 88 3.20 10.20 -14.02
C ARG A 88 4.09 10.24 -15.27
N GLN A 89 4.45 11.43 -15.74
CA GLN A 89 5.41 11.61 -16.84
C GLN A 89 6.81 11.10 -16.49
N ALA A 90 7.28 11.37 -15.27
CA ALA A 90 8.58 10.85 -14.80
C ALA A 90 8.60 9.33 -14.74
N ILE A 91 7.51 8.69 -14.27
CA ILE A 91 7.36 7.24 -14.25
C ILE A 91 7.31 6.67 -15.67
N ALA A 92 6.54 7.26 -16.58
CA ALA A 92 6.45 6.82 -17.98
C ALA A 92 7.83 6.84 -18.65
N ARG A 93 8.59 7.91 -18.45
CA ARG A 93 9.98 8.05 -18.94
C ARG A 93 10.89 6.98 -18.34
N TYR A 94 10.84 6.77 -17.03
CA TYR A 94 11.62 5.73 -16.35
C TYR A 94 11.30 4.33 -16.90
N LEU A 95 10.03 4.01 -17.09
CA LEU A 95 9.60 2.71 -17.63
C LEU A 95 10.11 2.52 -19.06
N LYS A 96 10.07 3.57 -19.90
CA LYS A 96 10.62 3.53 -21.26
C LYS A 96 12.14 3.31 -21.27
N GLU A 97 12.88 4.07 -20.46
CA GLU A 97 14.35 4.06 -20.46
C GLU A 97 14.93 2.80 -19.82
N PHE A 98 14.36 2.34 -18.71
CA PHE A 98 14.94 1.25 -17.92
C PHE A 98 14.21 -0.10 -18.06
N ARG A 99 13.03 -0.12 -18.63
CA ARG A 99 12.20 -1.34 -18.77
C ARG A 99 11.73 -1.62 -20.20
N ALA A 100 12.05 -0.75 -21.14
CA ALA A 100 11.56 -0.80 -22.53
C ALA A 100 10.01 -0.87 -22.62
N MET A 101 9.31 -0.37 -21.61
CA MET A 101 7.85 -0.31 -21.55
C MET A 101 7.37 1.03 -22.07
N GLN A 102 6.56 1.02 -23.13
CA GLN A 102 5.93 2.23 -23.66
C GLN A 102 4.55 2.37 -23.01
N VAL A 103 4.43 3.32 -22.11
CA VAL A 103 3.18 3.67 -21.42
C VAL A 103 2.98 5.17 -21.45
N GLU A 104 1.75 5.60 -21.64
CA GLU A 104 1.38 7.01 -21.58
C GLU A 104 1.09 7.41 -20.12
N PRO A 105 1.32 8.67 -19.74
CA PRO A 105 1.02 9.16 -18.37
C PRO A 105 -0.42 8.89 -17.92
N GLU A 106 -1.37 8.84 -18.84
CA GLU A 106 -2.79 8.57 -18.61
C GLU A 106 -3.07 7.12 -18.20
N GLN A 107 -2.13 6.21 -18.48
CA GLN A 107 -2.20 4.80 -18.06
C GLN A 107 -1.61 4.58 -16.66
N ILE A 108 -1.08 5.62 -16.03
CA ILE A 108 -0.43 5.55 -14.71
C ILE A 108 -1.34 6.19 -13.66
N ILE A 109 -1.62 5.44 -12.62
CA ILE A 109 -2.38 5.90 -11.46
C ILE A 109 -1.50 5.86 -10.22
N ILE A 110 -1.41 6.98 -9.52
CA ILE A 110 -0.69 7.11 -8.26
C ILE A 110 -1.70 7.00 -7.13
N GLY A 111 -1.45 6.09 -6.20
CA GLY A 111 -2.33 5.84 -5.06
C GLY A 111 -1.59 5.83 -3.73
N ALA A 112 -2.35 5.81 -2.64
CA ALA A 112 -1.86 5.84 -1.27
C ALA A 112 -1.33 4.46 -0.81
N GLY A 113 -0.50 3.83 -1.62
CA GLY A 113 0.14 2.55 -1.32
C GLY A 113 -0.60 1.33 -1.88
N THR A 114 0.03 0.17 -1.67
CA THR A 114 -0.39 -1.10 -2.28
C THR A 114 -1.81 -1.52 -1.88
N GLU A 115 -2.18 -1.33 -0.62
CA GLU A 115 -3.51 -1.72 -0.12
C GLU A 115 -4.62 -0.95 -0.83
N TYR A 116 -4.47 0.36 -0.94
CA TYR A 116 -5.40 1.22 -1.67
C TYR A 116 -5.52 0.81 -3.14
N LEU A 117 -4.39 0.62 -3.82
CA LEU A 117 -4.37 0.24 -5.24
C LEU A 117 -4.97 -1.14 -5.48
N HIS A 118 -4.71 -2.12 -4.62
CA HIS A 118 -5.38 -3.43 -4.71
C HIS A 118 -6.89 -3.32 -4.50
N GLY A 119 -7.34 -2.48 -3.57
CA GLY A 119 -8.76 -2.20 -3.39
C GLY A 119 -9.41 -1.65 -4.66
N LEU A 120 -8.76 -0.73 -5.36
CA LEU A 120 -9.23 -0.21 -6.65
C LEU A 120 -9.23 -1.29 -7.74
N LEU A 121 -8.20 -2.13 -7.80
CA LEU A 121 -8.12 -3.23 -8.76
C LEU A 121 -9.26 -4.24 -8.55
N ILE A 122 -9.56 -4.61 -7.31
CA ILE A 122 -10.69 -5.51 -6.99
C ILE A 122 -12.01 -4.89 -7.42
N GLN A 123 -12.23 -3.59 -7.16
CA GLN A 123 -13.44 -2.88 -7.60
C GLN A 123 -13.57 -2.84 -9.13
N LEU A 124 -12.45 -2.69 -9.84
CA LEU A 124 -12.42 -2.64 -11.30
C LEU A 124 -12.63 -4.02 -11.92
N LEU A 125 -11.93 -5.04 -11.43
CA LEU A 125 -11.93 -6.39 -12.01
C LEU A 125 -13.12 -7.24 -11.55
N GLY A 126 -13.68 -6.92 -10.39
CA GLY A 126 -14.82 -7.61 -9.79
C GLY A 126 -14.45 -8.56 -8.67
N ASN A 127 -15.34 -8.67 -7.69
CA ASN A 127 -15.18 -9.53 -6.52
C ASN A 127 -15.59 -11.00 -6.76
N HIS A 128 -16.11 -11.32 -7.93
CA HIS A 128 -16.51 -12.67 -8.34
C HIS A 128 -15.35 -13.47 -8.94
N ARG A 129 -14.18 -12.86 -9.09
CA ARG A 129 -12.98 -13.50 -9.63
C ARG A 129 -12.18 -14.19 -8.55
N ILE A 130 -11.43 -15.23 -8.92
CA ILE A 130 -10.50 -15.93 -8.06
C ILE A 130 -9.12 -15.27 -8.19
N TYR A 131 -8.65 -14.67 -7.10
CA TYR A 131 -7.35 -14.00 -7.05
C TYR A 131 -6.28 -14.96 -6.56
N GLY A 132 -5.11 -14.97 -7.20
CA GLY A 132 -3.96 -15.75 -6.80
C GLY A 132 -2.94 -14.93 -6.02
N VAL A 133 -2.31 -15.55 -5.03
CA VAL A 133 -1.15 -15.01 -4.31
C VAL A 133 -0.05 -16.04 -4.22
N GLU A 134 1.19 -15.60 -4.29
CA GLU A 134 2.36 -16.46 -4.09
C GLU A 134 2.40 -17.03 -2.66
N ASN A 135 2.79 -18.31 -2.51
CA ASN A 135 2.93 -18.98 -1.22
C ASN A 135 4.21 -19.84 -1.17
N PRO A 136 5.21 -19.48 -0.35
CA PRO A 136 5.25 -18.30 0.52
C PRO A 136 5.25 -17.00 -0.27
N GLY A 137 4.74 -15.90 0.30
CA GLY A 137 4.65 -14.62 -0.36
C GLY A 137 4.37 -13.48 0.60
N TYR A 138 4.17 -12.29 0.08
CA TYR A 138 3.89 -11.11 0.89
C TYR A 138 2.49 -11.18 1.52
N HIS A 139 2.45 -11.60 2.78
CA HIS A 139 1.22 -11.91 3.51
C HIS A 139 0.16 -10.79 3.54
N LYS A 140 0.57 -9.52 3.38
CA LYS A 140 -0.38 -8.40 3.36
C LYS A 140 -1.35 -8.46 2.19
N ILE A 141 -0.93 -9.04 1.04
CA ILE A 141 -1.83 -9.17 -0.13
C ILE A 141 -2.98 -10.12 0.19
N ALA A 142 -2.69 -11.28 0.78
CA ALA A 142 -3.73 -12.22 1.21
C ALA A 142 -4.72 -11.55 2.19
N ARG A 143 -4.21 -10.76 3.15
CA ARG A 143 -5.06 -10.01 4.08
C ARG A 143 -5.96 -8.97 3.40
N ILE A 144 -5.49 -8.32 2.34
CA ILE A 144 -6.32 -7.40 1.56
C ILE A 144 -7.50 -8.16 0.96
N TYR A 145 -7.25 -9.33 0.36
CA TYR A 145 -8.31 -10.17 -0.23
C TYR A 145 -9.29 -10.66 0.84
N GLU A 146 -8.80 -11.11 2.00
CA GLU A 146 -9.64 -11.49 3.15
C GLU A 146 -10.54 -10.33 3.61
N ASN A 147 -9.96 -9.14 3.79
CA ASN A 147 -10.69 -7.95 4.23
C ASN A 147 -11.74 -7.50 3.20
N MET A 148 -11.43 -7.63 1.91
CA MET A 148 -12.33 -7.31 0.81
C MET A 148 -13.35 -8.42 0.52
N LYS A 149 -13.25 -9.58 1.23
CA LYS A 149 -14.12 -10.76 1.08
C LYS A 149 -14.15 -11.30 -0.36
N VAL A 150 -13.03 -11.26 -1.03
CA VAL A 150 -12.86 -11.88 -2.34
C VAL A 150 -12.23 -13.27 -2.19
N GLU A 151 -12.60 -14.17 -3.09
CA GLU A 151 -12.02 -15.50 -3.13
C GLU A 151 -10.57 -15.44 -3.62
N TYR A 152 -9.66 -16.13 -2.93
CA TYR A 152 -8.27 -16.19 -3.36
C TYR A 152 -7.64 -17.57 -3.13
N ALA A 153 -6.68 -17.90 -3.98
CA ALA A 153 -5.91 -19.14 -3.93
C ALA A 153 -4.43 -18.84 -3.63
N LYS A 154 -3.85 -19.65 -2.75
CA LYS A 154 -2.41 -19.65 -2.49
C LYS A 154 -1.73 -20.55 -3.51
N ILE A 155 -0.83 -19.95 -4.31
CA ILE A 155 -0.12 -20.64 -5.39
C ILE A 155 1.30 -20.92 -4.95
N PRO A 156 1.73 -22.18 -4.91
CA PRO A 156 3.07 -22.52 -4.49
C PRO A 156 4.13 -22.03 -5.48
N LEU A 157 5.33 -21.80 -4.94
CA LEU A 157 6.52 -21.46 -5.72
C LEU A 157 7.35 -22.72 -5.95
N ASP A 158 8.01 -22.76 -7.10
CA ASP A 158 9.14 -23.65 -7.36
C ASP A 158 10.46 -22.85 -7.36
N LYS A 159 11.54 -23.45 -7.82
CA LYS A 159 12.86 -22.79 -7.89
C LYS A 159 12.90 -21.55 -8.79
N ASP A 160 12.00 -21.45 -9.75
CA ASP A 160 11.90 -20.40 -10.77
C ASP A 160 10.76 -19.40 -10.49
N GLY A 161 10.09 -19.50 -9.34
CA GLY A 161 9.00 -18.62 -8.93
C GLY A 161 7.65 -19.31 -8.96
N ILE A 162 6.60 -18.58 -9.33
CA ILE A 162 5.22 -19.09 -9.26
C ILE A 162 5.00 -20.29 -10.20
N SER A 163 4.29 -21.31 -9.73
CA SER A 163 3.95 -22.50 -10.50
C SER A 163 2.80 -22.22 -11.47
N ILE A 164 3.07 -22.28 -12.77
CA ILE A 164 2.05 -22.10 -13.81
C ILE A 164 1.02 -23.21 -13.79
N ARG A 165 1.45 -24.45 -13.56
CA ARG A 165 0.55 -25.62 -13.44
C ARG A 165 -0.49 -25.38 -12.33
N GLU A 166 -0.07 -24.92 -11.17
CA GLU A 166 -0.98 -24.67 -10.04
C GLU A 166 -1.95 -23.51 -10.31
N LEU A 167 -1.54 -22.50 -11.12
CA LEU A 167 -2.45 -21.45 -11.56
C LEU A 167 -3.60 -22.01 -12.41
N GLU A 168 -3.28 -22.94 -13.32
CA GLU A 168 -4.27 -23.59 -14.19
C GLU A 168 -5.19 -24.51 -13.39
N GLU A 169 -4.62 -25.35 -12.50
CA GLU A 169 -5.38 -26.29 -11.66
C GLU A 169 -6.35 -25.59 -10.70
N LYS A 170 -6.01 -24.40 -10.22
CA LYS A 170 -6.84 -23.64 -9.28
C LYS A 170 -7.77 -22.63 -9.95
N SER A 171 -7.84 -22.62 -11.26
CA SER A 171 -8.75 -21.73 -12.03
C SER A 171 -8.64 -20.26 -11.60
N VAL A 172 -7.41 -19.77 -11.40
CA VAL A 172 -7.15 -18.39 -10.99
C VAL A 172 -7.41 -17.43 -12.16
N ASP A 173 -8.15 -16.35 -11.92
CA ASP A 173 -8.43 -15.31 -12.91
C ASP A 173 -7.42 -14.16 -12.89
N VAL A 174 -6.94 -13.81 -11.70
CA VAL A 174 -6.05 -12.66 -11.47
C VAL A 174 -4.93 -13.09 -10.55
N ILE A 175 -3.67 -12.85 -10.94
CA ILE A 175 -2.51 -13.19 -10.12
C ILE A 175 -1.74 -11.94 -9.69
N HIS A 176 -1.42 -11.86 -8.40
CA HIS A 176 -0.40 -10.96 -7.90
C HIS A 176 0.92 -11.73 -7.75
N THR A 177 1.98 -11.23 -8.37
CA THR A 177 3.32 -11.84 -8.33
C THR A 177 4.42 -10.81 -8.19
N SER A 178 5.53 -11.23 -7.56
CA SER A 178 6.75 -10.42 -7.37
C SER A 178 7.89 -11.03 -8.17
N PRO A 179 8.02 -10.75 -9.48
CA PRO A 179 8.95 -11.45 -10.37
C PRO A 179 10.43 -11.10 -10.14
N SER A 180 10.70 -10.06 -9.36
CA SER A 180 12.07 -9.64 -9.04
C SER A 180 12.21 -9.48 -7.54
N HIS A 181 13.27 -10.08 -6.97
CA HIS A 181 13.55 -10.02 -5.52
C HIS A 181 12.35 -10.44 -4.65
N HIS A 182 11.79 -11.61 -4.96
CA HIS A 182 10.60 -12.12 -4.29
C HIS A 182 10.79 -12.17 -2.77
N PHE A 183 9.87 -11.56 -2.03
CA PHE A 183 9.86 -11.65 -0.57
C PHE A 183 8.91 -12.79 -0.11
N PRO A 184 9.33 -13.70 0.82
CA PRO A 184 10.60 -13.67 1.57
C PRO A 184 11.73 -14.51 0.95
N THR A 185 11.55 -15.15 -0.20
CA THR A 185 12.48 -16.18 -0.72
C THR A 185 13.71 -15.62 -1.42
N GLY A 186 13.68 -14.38 -1.90
CA GLY A 186 14.74 -13.79 -2.71
C GLY A 186 14.79 -14.29 -4.16
N ILE A 187 13.86 -15.16 -4.57
CA ILE A 187 13.82 -15.68 -5.95
C ILE A 187 13.69 -14.52 -6.95
N VAL A 188 14.47 -14.59 -8.01
CA VAL A 188 14.30 -13.76 -9.19
C VAL A 188 13.79 -14.66 -10.31
N MET A 189 12.56 -14.41 -10.75
CA MET A 189 11.89 -15.17 -11.78
C MET A 189 12.65 -15.06 -13.10
N PRO A 190 13.13 -16.17 -13.71
CA PRO A 190 13.82 -16.14 -14.97
C PRO A 190 12.91 -15.70 -16.13
N VAL A 191 13.49 -15.19 -17.19
CA VAL A 191 12.76 -14.63 -18.34
C VAL A 191 11.81 -15.67 -18.95
N SER A 192 12.22 -16.93 -19.04
CA SER A 192 11.36 -18.03 -19.53
C SER A 192 10.06 -18.14 -18.74
N ARG A 193 10.14 -18.17 -17.40
CA ARG A 193 8.96 -18.24 -16.54
C ARG A 193 8.06 -17.01 -16.66
N ARG A 194 8.65 -15.80 -16.87
CA ARG A 194 7.86 -14.58 -17.13
C ARG A 194 7.06 -14.70 -18.41
N TYR A 195 7.63 -15.27 -19.47
CA TYR A 195 6.90 -15.54 -20.72
C TYR A 195 5.81 -16.61 -20.54
N GLU A 196 6.07 -17.68 -19.78
CA GLU A 196 5.05 -18.67 -19.44
C GLU A 196 3.88 -18.04 -18.70
N LEU A 197 4.17 -17.16 -17.72
CA LEU A 197 3.15 -16.44 -16.96
C LEU A 197 2.33 -15.48 -17.84
N LEU A 198 2.99 -14.74 -18.75
CA LEU A 198 2.29 -13.89 -19.71
C LEU A 198 1.45 -14.73 -20.68
N GLY A 199 1.94 -15.88 -21.13
CA GLY A 199 1.18 -16.82 -21.96
C GLY A 199 -0.02 -17.40 -21.23
N TRP A 200 0.09 -17.66 -19.93
CA TRP A 200 -1.07 -18.04 -19.10
C TRP A 200 -2.09 -16.90 -19.01
N ALA A 201 -1.67 -15.68 -18.76
CA ALA A 201 -2.56 -14.52 -18.62
C ALA A 201 -3.26 -14.11 -19.94
N ALA A 202 -2.74 -14.53 -21.09
CA ALA A 202 -3.30 -14.22 -22.40
C ALA A 202 -4.38 -15.22 -22.85
N ARG A 203 -4.59 -16.32 -22.14
CA ARG A 203 -5.60 -17.36 -22.37
C ARG A 203 -6.87 -17.10 -21.60
#